data_aeffb5a13564ef795e983f8f49e2639c
#
_entry.id   aeffb5a13564ef795e983f8f49e2639c
#
_cell.length_a   1.000
_cell.length_b   1.000
_cell.length_c   1.000
_cell.angle_alpha   90.00
_cell.angle_beta   90.00
_cell.angle_gamma   90.00
#
_symmetry.space_group_name_H-M   'P 1'
#
loop_
_entity.id
_entity.type
_entity.pdbx_description
1 polymer ?
#
loop_
_entity_poly.entity_id
_entity_poly.type
_entity_poly.pdbx_seq_one_letter_code
_entity_poly.pdbx_strand_id
1 'polypeptide(L)'
;MKKYGQNLHGQRKKVILQQQIPPRFPFEQRTRAELRFYRDMDYTKNALDYTQILTQLKARGLLFKDEERAVEVLANISYFRIANYLRYFEIDNDRHLYKPDTYFEDAVYTYYFDKKLRSLLFTAIQSIEVSLRSKVIHHVALSHCPFWFADSNLCITRVMYADNLTTIN
;
A
#
# COMPACT_ATOMS: atom_id res chain seq x y z
N MET A 1 22.79 35.76 30.31
CA MET A 1 23.29 35.29 29.01
C MET A 1 23.58 33.79 29.09
N LYS A 2 22.69 32.93 28.61
CA LYS A 2 22.95 31.49 28.46
C LYS A 2 22.48 31.09 27.03
N LYS A 3 23.43 30.54 26.30
CA LYS A 3 23.36 30.21 24.89
C LYS A 3 22.37 29.06 24.61
N TYR A 4 21.39 29.32 23.78
CA TYR A 4 20.63 28.29 23.09
C TYR A 4 21.45 27.77 21.89
N GLY A 5 22.14 26.65 22.07
CA GLY A 5 22.73 25.89 21.00
C GLY A 5 21.72 24.84 20.54
N GLN A 6 20.79 25.22 19.68
CA GLN A 6 19.85 24.26 19.09
C GLN A 6 20.49 23.47 17.98
N ASN A 7 20.33 22.18 18.08
CA ASN A 7 20.80 21.09 17.24
C ASN A 7 20.20 21.15 15.82
N LEU A 8 20.71 22.07 15.00
CA LEU A 8 20.31 22.28 13.59
C LEU A 8 20.73 21.12 12.65
N HIS A 9 21.57 20.19 13.16
CA HIS A 9 22.09 19.10 12.34
C HIS A 9 21.07 18.00 12.06
N GLY A 10 20.14 17.76 12.99
CA GLY A 10 19.09 16.74 12.82
C GLY A 10 17.98 17.16 11.83
N GLN A 11 17.64 18.46 11.83
CA GLN A 11 16.61 18.97 10.93
C GLN A 11 17.07 19.09 9.48
N ARG A 12 18.32 19.46 9.24
CA ARG A 12 18.88 19.52 7.87
C ARG A 12 18.94 18.14 7.20
N LYS A 13 19.24 17.08 7.94
CA LYS A 13 19.21 15.71 7.40
C LYS A 13 17.80 15.23 7.06
N LYS A 14 16.78 15.59 7.85
CA LYS A 14 15.36 15.25 7.52
C LYS A 14 14.86 15.98 6.28
N VAL A 15 15.17 17.26 6.12
CA VAL A 15 14.78 18.06 4.95
C VAL A 15 15.48 17.59 3.68
N ILE A 16 16.77 17.22 3.76
CA ILE A 16 17.53 16.70 2.62
C ILE A 16 16.99 15.34 2.17
N LEU A 17 16.59 14.45 3.10
CA LEU A 17 15.98 13.17 2.76
C LEU A 17 14.60 13.29 2.11
N GLN A 18 13.79 14.29 2.50
CA GLN A 18 12.50 14.55 1.87
C GLN A 18 12.63 15.13 0.45
N GLN A 19 13.69 15.90 0.18
CA GLN A 19 13.96 16.46 -1.15
C GLN A 19 14.62 15.46 -2.12
N GLN A 20 15.20 14.37 -1.61
CA GLN A 20 15.87 13.35 -2.41
C GLN A 20 15.00 12.14 -2.77
N ILE A 21 13.74 12.08 -2.30
CA ILE A 21 12.83 11.03 -2.74
C ILE A 21 12.18 11.49 -4.04
N PRO A 22 12.57 10.94 -5.19
CA PRO A 22 11.90 11.27 -6.44
C PRO A 22 10.42 10.86 -6.36
N PRO A 23 9.53 11.54 -7.09
CA PRO A 23 8.10 11.21 -7.11
C PRO A 23 7.91 9.73 -7.43
N ARG A 24 6.94 9.08 -6.77
CA ARG A 24 6.63 7.66 -6.98
C ARG A 24 6.04 7.44 -8.38
N PHE A 25 6.90 7.33 -9.38
CA PHE A 25 6.50 6.85 -10.69
C PHE A 25 6.35 5.31 -10.67
N PRO A 26 5.45 4.74 -11.48
CA PRO A 26 5.38 3.30 -11.71
C PRO A 26 6.77 2.77 -12.13
N PHE A 27 7.12 1.58 -11.67
CA PHE A 27 8.45 0.98 -11.89
C PHE A 27 8.87 0.97 -13.37
N GLU A 28 7.91 0.79 -14.27
CA GLU A 28 8.10 0.72 -15.73
C GLU A 28 8.53 2.06 -16.37
N GLN A 29 8.32 3.19 -15.68
CA GLN A 29 8.65 4.53 -16.19
C GLN A 29 9.97 5.07 -15.60
N ARG A 30 10.69 4.29 -14.81
CA ARG A 30 11.94 4.73 -14.17
C ARG A 30 13.09 4.72 -15.15
N THR A 31 13.78 5.85 -15.25
CA THR A 31 15.00 5.96 -16.07
C THR A 31 16.16 5.19 -15.45
N ARG A 32 17.18 4.83 -16.27
CA ARG A 32 18.42 4.19 -15.79
C ARG A 32 19.14 5.04 -14.74
N ALA A 33 19.03 6.36 -14.79
CA ALA A 33 19.62 7.28 -13.83
C ALA A 33 18.94 7.20 -12.45
N GLU A 34 17.60 7.11 -12.42
CA GLU A 34 16.83 6.93 -11.19
C GLU A 34 17.10 5.57 -10.54
N LEU A 35 17.22 4.52 -11.34
CA LEU A 35 17.58 3.19 -10.83
C LEU A 35 18.99 3.17 -10.24
N ARG A 36 19.96 3.90 -10.83
CA ARG A 36 21.30 4.09 -10.26
C ARG A 36 21.25 4.84 -8.93
N PHE A 37 20.49 5.93 -8.86
CA PHE A 37 20.29 6.69 -7.62
C PHE A 37 19.80 5.81 -6.47
N TYR A 38 18.78 4.96 -6.71
CA TYR A 38 18.30 4.02 -5.69
C TYR A 38 19.31 2.95 -5.31
N ARG A 39 20.14 2.50 -6.24
CA ARG A 39 21.21 1.52 -5.98
C ARG A 39 22.37 2.12 -5.17
N ASP A 40 22.69 3.39 -5.41
CA ASP A 40 23.83 4.08 -4.81
C ASP A 40 23.44 4.81 -3.50
N MET A 41 22.14 4.73 -3.08
CA MET A 41 21.73 5.17 -1.76
C MET A 41 22.26 4.20 -0.70
N ASP A 42 23.11 4.70 0.21
CA ASP A 42 23.56 3.97 1.39
C ASP A 42 22.38 3.69 2.32
N TYR A 43 21.69 2.58 2.07
CA TYR A 43 20.64 2.10 2.96
C TYR A 43 21.29 1.41 4.17
N THR A 44 21.43 2.15 5.24
CA THR A 44 22.14 1.72 6.46
C THR A 44 21.32 0.83 7.41
N LYS A 45 20.02 0.62 7.12
CA LYS A 45 19.17 -0.24 7.97
C LYS A 45 19.27 -1.67 7.51
N ASN A 46 19.79 -2.53 8.36
CA ASN A 46 19.83 -3.97 8.14
C ASN A 46 18.41 -4.58 8.19
N ALA A 47 18.22 -5.67 7.44
CA ALA A 47 17.02 -6.49 7.57
C ALA A 47 16.98 -7.08 8.99
N LEU A 48 15.80 -7.03 9.62
CA LEU A 48 15.56 -7.59 10.94
C LEU A 48 14.93 -8.98 10.80
N ASP A 49 15.37 -9.91 11.62
CA ASP A 49 14.71 -11.17 11.84
C ASP A 49 13.40 -11.00 12.62
N TYR A 50 12.48 -11.97 12.54
CA TYR A 50 11.17 -11.89 13.19
C TYR A 50 11.26 -11.69 14.70
N THR A 51 12.23 -12.34 15.36
CA THR A 51 12.50 -12.16 16.80
C THR A 51 13.00 -10.76 17.15
N GLN A 52 13.82 -10.18 16.28
CA GLN A 52 14.28 -8.79 16.41
C GLN A 52 13.14 -7.78 16.20
N ILE A 53 12.25 -8.04 15.23
CA ILE A 53 11.04 -7.23 15.00
C ILE A 53 10.17 -7.26 16.27
N LEU A 54 9.94 -8.43 16.84
CA LEU A 54 9.16 -8.60 18.05
C LEU A 54 9.76 -7.84 19.23
N THR A 55 11.08 -7.94 19.43
CA THR A 55 11.81 -7.19 20.47
C THR A 55 11.67 -5.68 20.28
N GLN A 56 11.76 -5.21 19.03
CA GLN A 56 11.59 -3.79 18.71
C GLN A 56 10.16 -3.30 18.99
N LEU A 57 9.15 -4.10 18.67
CA LEU A 57 7.74 -3.77 18.94
C LEU A 57 7.46 -3.70 20.45
N LYS A 58 8.04 -4.63 21.25
CA LYS A 58 7.98 -4.58 22.71
C LYS A 58 8.62 -3.32 23.27
N ALA A 59 9.78 -2.94 22.75
CA ALA A 59 10.47 -1.71 23.17
C ALA A 59 9.66 -0.44 22.89
N ARG A 60 8.72 -0.50 21.94
CA ARG A 60 7.77 0.58 21.61
C ARG A 60 6.47 0.54 22.43
N GLY A 61 6.36 -0.39 23.37
CA GLY A 61 5.22 -0.53 24.28
C GLY A 61 4.10 -1.44 23.80
N LEU A 62 4.32 -2.27 22.74
CA LEU A 62 3.35 -3.22 22.29
C LEU A 62 3.39 -4.50 23.14
N LEU A 63 2.23 -4.98 23.57
CA LEU A 63 2.08 -6.20 24.34
C LEU A 63 1.77 -7.40 23.41
N PHE A 64 2.11 -8.60 23.88
CA PHE A 64 1.90 -9.85 23.17
C PHE A 64 1.24 -10.86 24.11
N LYS A 65 0.17 -11.49 23.68
CA LYS A 65 -0.48 -12.60 24.42
C LYS A 65 0.24 -13.92 24.14
N ASP A 66 0.70 -14.10 22.89
CA ASP A 66 1.39 -15.31 22.42
C ASP A 66 2.49 -14.90 21.43
N GLU A 67 3.73 -15.00 21.87
CA GLU A 67 4.90 -14.57 21.09
C GLU A 67 5.23 -15.55 19.96
N GLU A 68 5.05 -16.85 20.17
CA GLU A 68 5.32 -17.86 19.15
C GLU A 68 4.35 -17.68 17.98
N ARG A 69 3.08 -17.48 18.28
CA ARG A 69 2.07 -17.18 17.29
C ARG A 69 2.30 -15.84 16.60
N ALA A 70 2.81 -14.84 17.30
CA ALA A 70 3.15 -13.56 16.70
C ALA A 70 4.28 -13.70 15.66
N VAL A 71 5.29 -14.52 15.93
CA VAL A 71 6.36 -14.85 14.97
C VAL A 71 5.79 -15.55 13.73
N GLU A 72 4.90 -16.53 13.89
CA GLU A 72 4.22 -17.17 12.75
C GLU A 72 3.41 -16.20 11.92
N VAL A 73 2.68 -15.28 12.55
CA VAL A 73 1.91 -14.23 11.86
C VAL A 73 2.84 -13.32 11.08
N LEU A 74 3.96 -12.87 11.66
CA LEU A 74 4.94 -12.04 10.97
C LEU A 74 5.59 -12.75 9.79
N ALA A 75 5.85 -14.04 9.89
CA ALA A 75 6.38 -14.85 8.80
C ALA A 75 5.39 -14.97 7.62
N ASN A 76 4.09 -15.14 7.91
CA ASN A 76 3.07 -15.37 6.89
C ASN A 76 2.48 -14.09 6.28
N ILE A 77 2.36 -13.00 7.08
CA ILE A 77 1.64 -11.77 6.68
C ILE A 77 2.61 -10.65 6.34
N SER A 78 3.86 -10.69 6.77
CA SER A 78 4.86 -9.62 6.73
C SER A 78 4.57 -8.45 7.69
N TYR A 79 5.62 -8.00 8.36
CA TYR A 79 5.58 -6.85 9.25
C TYR A 79 4.97 -5.59 8.60
N PHE A 80 5.37 -5.26 7.37
CA PHE A 80 4.89 -4.06 6.68
C PHE A 80 3.38 -4.02 6.49
N ARG A 81 2.76 -5.19 6.32
CA ARG A 81 1.30 -5.28 6.21
C ARG A 81 0.62 -5.08 7.56
N ILE A 82 1.11 -5.72 8.60
CA ILE A 82 0.58 -5.57 9.97
C ILE A 82 0.83 -4.16 10.50
N ALA A 83 1.96 -3.54 10.20
CA ALA A 83 2.29 -2.18 10.62
C ALA A 83 1.23 -1.14 10.22
N ASN A 84 0.54 -1.32 9.08
CA ASN A 84 -0.56 -0.44 8.69
C ASN A 84 -1.74 -0.49 9.67
N TYR A 85 -2.01 -1.64 10.27
CA TYR A 85 -3.06 -1.82 11.27
C TYR A 85 -2.58 -1.39 12.67
N LEU A 86 -1.29 -1.55 12.98
CA LEU A 86 -0.68 -1.10 14.21
C LEU A 86 -0.71 0.43 14.35
N ARG A 87 -0.63 1.18 13.24
CA ARG A 87 -0.68 2.65 13.24
C ARG A 87 -1.92 3.23 13.94
N TYR A 88 -3.04 2.54 13.90
CA TYR A 88 -4.26 2.97 14.58
C TYR A 88 -4.08 3.03 16.11
N PHE A 89 -3.18 2.23 16.65
CA PHE A 89 -2.89 2.12 18.07
C PHE A 89 -1.68 2.97 18.51
N GLU A 90 -1.02 3.69 17.58
CA GLU A 90 0.10 4.58 17.91
C GLU A 90 -0.42 5.87 18.57
N ILE A 91 0.32 6.35 19.61
CA ILE A 91 0.14 7.68 20.19
C ILE A 91 1.02 8.68 19.46
N ASP A 92 2.27 8.27 19.18
CA ASP A 92 3.27 9.09 18.50
C ASP A 92 3.73 8.37 17.22
N ASN A 93 3.29 8.90 16.09
CA ASN A 93 3.62 8.35 14.77
C ASN A 93 5.10 8.55 14.38
N ASP A 94 5.79 9.54 14.99
CA ASP A 94 7.21 9.80 14.70
C ASP A 94 8.12 8.80 15.44
N ARG A 95 7.74 8.45 16.65
CA ARG A 95 8.48 7.52 17.51
C ARG A 95 7.91 6.11 17.45
N HIS A 96 6.77 5.92 16.83
CA HIS A 96 6.02 4.65 16.76
C HIS A 96 5.74 4.06 18.15
N LEU A 97 5.31 4.89 19.11
CA LEU A 97 4.95 4.46 20.45
C LEU A 97 3.46 4.08 20.49
N TYR A 98 3.17 2.94 21.08
CA TYR A 98 1.81 2.41 21.18
C TYR A 98 1.09 2.89 22.44
N LYS A 99 -0.24 2.89 22.38
CA LYS A 99 -1.10 3.18 23.53
C LYS A 99 -0.91 2.11 24.61
N PRO A 100 -1.07 2.48 25.90
CA PRO A 100 -1.10 1.49 26.98
C PRO A 100 -2.11 0.37 26.68
N ASP A 101 -1.82 -0.82 27.15
CA ASP A 101 -2.69 -2.00 27.01
C ASP A 101 -3.05 -2.40 25.57
N THR A 102 -2.22 -2.02 24.60
CA THR A 102 -2.38 -2.44 23.21
C THR A 102 -1.66 -3.76 22.96
N TYR A 103 -2.37 -4.74 22.43
CA TYR A 103 -1.84 -6.03 22.06
C TYR A 103 -1.60 -6.15 20.54
N PHE A 104 -0.56 -6.89 20.17
CA PHE A 104 -0.28 -7.21 18.77
C PHE A 104 -1.48 -7.92 18.10
N GLU A 105 -2.15 -8.77 18.85
CA GLU A 105 -3.32 -9.53 18.43
C GLU A 105 -4.49 -8.64 18.00
N ASP A 106 -4.60 -7.43 18.54
CA ASP A 106 -5.67 -6.47 18.15
C ASP A 106 -5.48 -6.01 16.71
N ALA A 107 -4.24 -5.75 16.31
CA ALA A 107 -3.93 -5.42 14.91
C ALA A 107 -4.12 -6.64 13.98
N VAL A 108 -3.77 -7.85 14.43
CA VAL A 108 -4.00 -9.09 13.69
C VAL A 108 -5.49 -9.34 13.50
N TYR A 109 -6.29 -9.11 14.53
CA TYR A 109 -7.75 -9.22 14.47
C TYR A 109 -8.35 -8.26 13.45
N THR A 110 -7.90 -7.00 13.46
CA THR A 110 -8.31 -5.97 12.50
C THR A 110 -7.93 -6.36 11.07
N TYR A 111 -6.73 -6.92 10.87
CA TYR A 111 -6.30 -7.43 9.57
C TYR A 111 -7.21 -8.56 9.06
N TYR A 112 -7.56 -9.54 9.89
CA TYR A 112 -8.45 -10.63 9.48
C TYR A 112 -9.88 -10.16 9.22
N PHE A 113 -10.37 -9.21 10.02
CA PHE A 113 -11.67 -8.57 9.77
C PHE A 113 -11.68 -7.88 8.40
N ASP A 114 -10.69 -7.05 8.11
CA ASP A 114 -10.56 -6.36 6.83
C ASP A 114 -10.41 -7.33 5.65
N LYS A 115 -9.65 -8.41 5.82
CA LYS A 115 -9.52 -9.48 4.82
C LYS A 115 -10.88 -10.12 4.50
N LYS A 116 -11.68 -10.43 5.53
CA LYS A 116 -13.01 -11.02 5.37
C LYS A 116 -13.99 -10.04 4.73
N LEU A 117 -13.99 -8.78 5.17
CA LEU A 117 -14.82 -7.72 4.61
C LEU A 117 -14.50 -7.51 3.11
N ARG A 118 -13.24 -7.42 2.75
CA ARG A 118 -12.82 -7.33 1.33
C ARG A 118 -13.33 -8.50 0.51
N SER A 119 -13.22 -9.73 1.01
CA SER A 119 -13.71 -10.91 0.31
C SER A 119 -15.20 -10.82 0.00
N LEU A 120 -16.02 -10.37 0.95
CA LEU A 120 -17.46 -10.17 0.76
C LEU A 120 -17.76 -9.06 -0.24
N LEU A 121 -17.05 -7.93 -0.12
CA LEU A 121 -17.21 -6.79 -1.03
C LEU A 121 -16.79 -7.15 -2.46
N PHE A 122 -15.70 -7.89 -2.65
CA PHE A 122 -15.28 -8.34 -3.98
C PHE A 122 -16.34 -9.19 -4.65
N THR A 123 -16.96 -10.12 -3.93
CA THR A 123 -18.04 -10.96 -4.47
C THR A 123 -19.24 -10.11 -4.90
N ALA A 124 -19.63 -9.14 -4.07
CA ALA A 124 -20.74 -8.24 -4.41
C ALA A 124 -20.40 -7.34 -5.62
N ILE A 125 -19.22 -6.74 -5.64
CA ILE A 125 -18.76 -5.88 -6.74
C ILE A 125 -18.68 -6.68 -8.05
N GLN A 126 -18.17 -7.90 -8.03
CA GLN A 126 -18.12 -8.78 -9.20
C GLN A 126 -19.51 -9.04 -9.79
N SER A 127 -20.50 -9.29 -8.94
CA SER A 127 -21.88 -9.50 -9.38
C SER A 127 -22.48 -8.24 -10.01
N ILE A 128 -22.21 -7.08 -9.43
CA ILE A 128 -22.65 -5.78 -9.96
C ILE A 128 -21.95 -5.50 -11.30
N GLU A 129 -20.64 -5.72 -11.38
CA GLU A 129 -19.84 -5.48 -12.58
C GLU A 129 -20.34 -6.31 -13.76
N VAL A 130 -20.58 -7.62 -13.57
CA VAL A 130 -21.12 -8.51 -14.60
C VAL A 130 -22.51 -8.06 -15.04
N SER A 131 -23.39 -7.73 -14.11
CA SER A 131 -24.73 -7.25 -14.41
C SER A 131 -24.73 -5.92 -15.16
N LEU A 132 -23.89 -4.98 -14.75
CA LEU A 132 -23.75 -3.67 -15.39
C LEU A 132 -23.19 -3.82 -16.80
N ARG A 133 -22.12 -4.61 -16.97
CA ARG A 133 -21.52 -4.89 -18.28
C ARG A 133 -22.56 -5.47 -19.26
N SER A 134 -23.31 -6.46 -18.83
CA SER A 134 -24.36 -7.08 -19.65
C SER A 134 -25.42 -6.07 -20.07
N LYS A 135 -25.90 -5.23 -19.15
CA LYS A 135 -26.92 -4.22 -19.44
C LYS A 135 -26.40 -3.14 -20.39
N VAL A 136 -25.16 -2.66 -20.16
CA VAL A 136 -24.54 -1.65 -21.02
C VAL A 136 -24.38 -2.19 -22.44
N ILE A 137 -23.80 -3.39 -22.61
CA ILE A 137 -23.61 -4.02 -23.91
C ILE A 137 -24.93 -4.16 -24.62
N HIS A 138 -25.96 -4.70 -23.97
CA HIS A 138 -27.28 -4.91 -24.55
C HIS A 138 -27.92 -3.58 -24.98
N HIS A 139 -27.92 -2.58 -24.11
CA HIS A 139 -28.55 -1.28 -24.38
C HIS A 139 -27.86 -0.53 -25.53
N VAL A 140 -26.53 -0.50 -25.54
CA VAL A 140 -25.75 0.16 -26.58
C VAL A 140 -25.87 -0.59 -27.91
N ALA A 141 -25.86 -1.92 -27.92
CA ALA A 141 -26.04 -2.71 -29.12
C ALA A 141 -27.43 -2.51 -29.77
N LEU A 142 -28.47 -2.33 -28.96
CA LEU A 142 -29.80 -2.00 -29.46
C LEU A 142 -29.92 -0.58 -30.04
N SER A 143 -29.18 0.38 -29.44
CA SER A 143 -29.25 1.80 -29.82
C SER A 143 -28.40 2.13 -31.05
N HIS A 144 -27.30 1.40 -31.26
CA HIS A 144 -26.35 1.66 -32.37
C HIS A 144 -26.22 0.45 -33.28
N CYS A 145 -25.39 -0.52 -32.91
CA CYS A 145 -25.21 -1.78 -33.65
C CYS A 145 -24.51 -2.82 -32.77
N PRO A 146 -24.54 -4.11 -33.12
CA PRO A 146 -23.83 -5.14 -32.35
C PRO A 146 -22.31 -4.92 -32.27
N PHE A 147 -21.71 -4.20 -33.26
CA PHE A 147 -20.27 -3.90 -33.31
C PHE A 147 -19.93 -2.47 -32.88
N TRP A 148 -20.74 -1.87 -32.02
CA TRP A 148 -20.57 -0.49 -31.52
C TRP A 148 -19.16 -0.18 -30.98
N PHE A 149 -18.48 -1.18 -30.42
CA PHE A 149 -17.12 -1.05 -29.88
C PHE A 149 -16.04 -0.81 -30.96
N ALA A 150 -16.37 -1.08 -32.24
CA ALA A 150 -15.52 -0.78 -33.40
C ALA A 150 -15.80 0.61 -34.01
N ASP A 151 -16.77 1.35 -33.51
CA ASP A 151 -17.06 2.71 -33.97
C ASP A 151 -16.18 3.74 -33.22
N SER A 152 -15.27 4.40 -33.95
CA SER A 152 -14.39 5.42 -33.42
C SER A 152 -15.09 6.62 -32.81
N ASN A 153 -16.34 6.91 -33.19
CA ASN A 153 -17.13 8.02 -32.69
C ASN A 153 -17.71 7.75 -31.32
N LEU A 154 -17.85 6.48 -30.92
CA LEU A 154 -18.33 6.07 -29.62
C LEU A 154 -17.22 5.86 -28.60
N CYS A 155 -15.96 5.87 -29.04
CA CYS A 155 -14.81 5.71 -28.17
C CYS A 155 -14.33 7.07 -27.65
N ILE A 156 -14.16 7.19 -26.30
CA ILE A 156 -13.76 8.45 -25.65
C ILE A 156 -12.31 8.84 -26.01
N THR A 157 -11.46 7.87 -26.26
CA THR A 157 -10.05 8.10 -26.63
C THR A 157 -9.60 7.20 -27.75
N ARG A 158 -8.61 7.65 -28.55
CA ARG A 158 -7.97 6.83 -29.60
C ARG A 158 -7.31 5.56 -29.05
N VAL A 159 -6.83 5.61 -27.82
CA VAL A 159 -6.22 4.45 -27.14
C VAL A 159 -7.26 3.38 -26.90
N MET A 160 -8.43 3.73 -26.36
CA MET A 160 -9.53 2.76 -26.15
C MET A 160 -10.00 2.13 -27.44
N TYR A 161 -10.04 2.90 -28.54
CA TYR A 161 -10.39 2.37 -29.84
C TYR A 161 -9.36 1.35 -30.36
N ALA A 162 -8.07 1.66 -30.26
CA ALA A 162 -6.99 0.76 -30.64
C ALA A 162 -6.99 -0.53 -29.80
N ASP A 163 -7.18 -0.42 -28.48
CA ASP A 163 -7.26 -1.58 -27.57
C ASP A 163 -8.45 -2.50 -27.91
N ASN A 164 -9.60 -1.92 -28.24
CA ASN A 164 -10.78 -2.69 -28.65
C ASN A 164 -10.53 -3.51 -29.93
N LEU A 165 -9.81 -2.94 -30.90
CA LEU A 165 -9.50 -3.64 -32.16
C LEU A 165 -8.44 -4.75 -31.97
N THR A 166 -7.49 -4.59 -31.08
CA THR A 166 -6.45 -5.60 -30.81
C THR A 166 -6.97 -6.81 -30.04
N THR A 167 -8.05 -6.64 -29.29
CA THR A 167 -8.68 -7.73 -28.50
C THR A 167 -9.51 -8.69 -29.36
N ILE A 168 -9.81 -8.33 -30.63
CA ILE A 168 -10.67 -9.11 -31.52
C ILE A 168 -9.86 -10.05 -32.43
N ASN A 169 -8.56 -9.86 -32.56
CA ASN A 169 -7.63 -10.70 -33.33
C ASN A 169 -6.94 -11.72 -32.41
#